data_cd6aa7bbc757542710907eed758c99fb
#
_entry.id   cd6aa7bbc757542710907eed758c99fb
#
_cell.length_a   1.000
_cell.length_b   1.000
_cell.length_c   1.000
_cell.angle_alpha   90.00
_cell.angle_beta   90.00
_cell.angle_gamma   90.00
#
_symmetry.space_group_name_H-M   'P 1'
#
loop_
_entity.id
_entity.type
_entity.pdbx_description
1 polymer ?
#
loop_
_entity_poly.entity_id
_entity_poly.type
_entity_poly.pdbx_seq_one_letter_code
_entity_poly.pdbx_strand_id
1 'polypeptide(L)'
;ISLSPTLLSLLNNKKIQETFPSWIETRKDFLNELPQEEKNASRFLMNNLNDKYLYWQKCSGNLIEKFRVLNNSGNLDILTCAATHGYLPILRENPETVKGQINTAIRNHENIFGTKPLGIWLPECAYYENLDEMLFNSGIRYAILDGHGILNATPRPRYGVYAPICSKKGVAFFGRDSESTLPVWSAKDGFP
;
A
#
# COMPACT_ATOMS: atom_id res chain seq x y z
N ILE A 1 -4.53 -5.56 1.85
CA ILE A 1 -3.75 -4.76 0.89
C ILE A 1 -3.67 -3.32 1.36
N SER A 2 -2.56 -2.61 1.09
CA SER A 2 -2.45 -1.17 1.36
C SER A 2 -2.76 -0.35 0.10
N LEU A 3 -3.68 0.60 0.22
CA LEU A 3 -4.00 1.59 -0.81
C LEU A 3 -3.79 2.98 -0.23
N SER A 4 -2.69 3.63 -0.61
CA SER A 4 -2.38 4.97 -0.12
C SER A 4 -3.39 6.00 -0.66
N PRO A 5 -3.66 7.11 0.06
CA PRO A 5 -4.52 8.17 -0.42
C PRO A 5 -4.09 8.74 -1.78
N THR A 6 -2.78 8.84 -2.02
CA THR A 6 -2.23 9.29 -3.30
C THR A 6 -2.61 8.33 -4.43
N LEU A 7 -2.41 7.02 -4.23
CA LEU A 7 -2.79 6.00 -5.21
C LEU A 7 -4.31 6.02 -5.48
N LEU A 8 -5.11 6.08 -4.42
CA LEU A 8 -6.56 6.16 -4.55
C LEU A 8 -7.01 7.40 -5.33
N SER A 9 -6.37 8.56 -5.08
CA SER A 9 -6.65 9.79 -5.82
C SER A 9 -6.30 9.66 -7.30
N LEU A 10 -5.18 8.99 -7.63
CA LEU A 10 -4.80 8.72 -9.02
C LEU A 10 -5.79 7.77 -9.71
N LEU A 11 -6.14 6.66 -9.05
CA LEU A 11 -7.09 5.69 -9.60
C LEU A 11 -8.49 6.28 -9.81
N ASN A 12 -8.88 7.24 -8.99
CA ASN A 12 -10.19 7.92 -9.08
C ASN A 12 -10.19 9.12 -10.05
N ASN A 13 -9.04 9.50 -10.59
CA ASN A 13 -8.92 10.65 -11.47
C ASN A 13 -9.38 10.30 -12.90
N LYS A 14 -10.48 10.93 -13.35
CA LYS A 14 -11.06 10.69 -14.67
C LYS A 14 -10.06 10.95 -15.81
N LYS A 15 -9.26 12.01 -15.75
CA LYS A 15 -8.28 12.32 -16.76
C LYS A 15 -7.23 11.22 -16.90
N ILE A 16 -6.77 10.65 -15.78
CA ILE A 16 -5.85 9.50 -15.78
C ILE A 16 -6.52 8.27 -16.41
N GLN A 17 -7.77 8.00 -16.02
CA GLN A 17 -8.53 6.91 -16.63
C GLN A 17 -8.71 7.08 -18.15
N GLU A 18 -8.99 8.28 -18.61
CA GLU A 18 -9.14 8.62 -20.04
C GLU A 18 -7.84 8.53 -20.83
N THR A 19 -6.71 8.84 -20.22
CA THR A 19 -5.39 8.78 -20.88
C THR A 19 -4.73 7.41 -20.81
N PHE A 20 -5.19 6.52 -19.96
CA PHE A 20 -4.58 5.19 -19.78
C PHE A 20 -4.55 4.34 -21.07
N PRO A 21 -5.62 4.30 -21.89
CA PRO A 21 -5.57 3.57 -23.16
C PRO A 21 -4.46 4.05 -24.09
N SER A 22 -4.29 5.34 -24.27
CA SER A 22 -3.25 5.89 -25.15
C SER A 22 -1.85 5.61 -24.59
N TRP A 23 -1.68 5.62 -23.28
CA TRP A 23 -0.43 5.21 -22.63
C TRP A 23 -0.09 3.74 -22.91
N ILE A 24 -1.08 2.84 -22.85
CA ILE A 24 -0.91 1.42 -23.18
C ILE A 24 -0.44 1.27 -24.65
N GLU A 25 -1.08 1.95 -25.61
CA GLU A 25 -0.69 1.86 -27.01
C GLU A 25 0.74 2.37 -27.24
N THR A 26 1.11 3.50 -26.65
CA THR A 26 2.50 4.00 -26.72
C THR A 26 3.51 2.98 -26.19
N ARG A 27 3.18 2.25 -25.11
CA ARG A 27 4.06 1.19 -24.58
C ARG A 27 4.15 -0.02 -25.50
N LYS A 28 3.06 -0.39 -26.15
CA LYS A 28 3.05 -1.47 -27.14
C LYS A 28 3.90 -1.11 -28.36
N ASP A 29 3.78 0.12 -28.86
CA ASP A 29 4.60 0.60 -29.97
C ASP A 29 6.09 0.52 -29.65
N PHE A 30 6.49 1.03 -28.48
CA PHE A 30 7.86 0.89 -27.99
C PHE A 30 8.34 -0.56 -27.94
N LEU A 31 7.53 -1.49 -27.42
CA LEU A 31 7.88 -2.90 -27.34
C LEU A 31 8.01 -3.56 -28.73
N ASN A 32 7.28 -3.08 -29.72
CA ASN A 32 7.38 -3.57 -31.09
C ASN A 32 8.68 -3.15 -31.78
N GLU A 33 9.24 -1.99 -31.40
CA GLU A 33 10.46 -1.42 -31.96
C GLU A 33 11.75 -2.00 -31.37
N LEU A 34 11.65 -2.82 -30.29
CA LEU A 34 12.82 -3.42 -29.64
C LEU A 34 13.61 -4.35 -30.58
N PRO A 35 14.96 -4.41 -30.44
CA PRO A 35 15.83 -5.28 -31.21
C PRO A 35 15.45 -6.75 -31.14
N GLN A 36 15.92 -7.53 -32.13
CA GLN A 36 15.59 -8.96 -32.24
C GLN A 36 16.01 -9.78 -31.01
N GLU A 37 17.12 -9.40 -30.36
CA GLU A 37 17.65 -10.05 -29.16
C GLU A 37 16.67 -9.91 -27.97
N GLU A 38 15.86 -8.86 -27.95
CA GLU A 38 14.90 -8.57 -26.86
C GLU A 38 13.46 -9.04 -27.18
N LYS A 39 13.23 -9.68 -28.34
CA LYS A 39 11.89 -10.07 -28.77
C LYS A 39 11.15 -11.02 -27.81
N ASN A 40 11.86 -11.87 -27.07
CA ASN A 40 11.23 -12.76 -26.10
C ASN A 40 10.70 -11.98 -24.88
N ALA A 41 11.50 -11.05 -24.34
CA ALA A 41 11.10 -10.14 -23.27
C ALA A 41 9.97 -9.23 -23.73
N SER A 42 10.09 -8.65 -24.94
CA SER A 42 9.04 -7.83 -25.56
C SER A 42 7.71 -8.56 -25.65
N ARG A 43 7.70 -9.80 -26.13
CA ARG A 43 6.48 -10.62 -26.25
C ARG A 43 5.85 -10.88 -24.89
N PHE A 44 6.64 -11.23 -23.88
CA PHE A 44 6.16 -11.43 -22.52
C PHE A 44 5.51 -10.17 -21.96
N LEU A 45 6.18 -9.02 -22.09
CA LEU A 45 5.67 -7.73 -21.62
C LEU A 45 4.42 -7.30 -22.39
N MET A 46 4.38 -7.54 -23.70
CA MET A 46 3.21 -7.26 -24.55
C MET A 46 1.96 -8.03 -24.07
N ASN A 47 2.12 -9.34 -23.83
CA ASN A 47 1.02 -10.16 -23.32
C ASN A 47 0.54 -9.65 -21.98
N ASN A 48 1.48 -9.34 -21.07
CA ASN A 48 1.18 -8.80 -19.75
C ASN A 48 0.41 -7.45 -19.81
N LEU A 49 0.82 -6.53 -20.72
CA LEU A 49 0.11 -5.28 -20.95
C LEU A 49 -1.30 -5.51 -21.50
N ASN A 50 -1.44 -6.43 -22.46
CA ASN A 50 -2.74 -6.77 -23.03
C ASN A 50 -3.70 -7.32 -21.99
N ASP A 51 -3.25 -8.27 -21.15
CA ASP A 51 -4.07 -8.86 -20.09
C ASP A 51 -4.55 -7.82 -19.09
N LYS A 52 -3.64 -6.93 -18.66
CA LYS A 52 -3.97 -5.82 -17.75
C LYS A 52 -4.94 -4.83 -18.38
N TYR A 53 -4.75 -4.51 -19.64
CA TYR A 53 -5.65 -3.61 -20.36
C TYR A 53 -7.04 -4.21 -20.56
N LEU A 54 -7.14 -5.48 -20.92
CA LEU A 54 -8.41 -6.20 -21.01
C LEU A 54 -9.14 -6.24 -19.66
N TYR A 55 -8.42 -6.47 -18.58
CA TYR A 55 -8.99 -6.42 -17.24
C TYR A 55 -9.52 -5.02 -16.89
N TRP A 56 -8.71 -3.98 -17.19
CA TRP A 56 -9.12 -2.58 -16.98
C TRP A 56 -10.39 -2.24 -17.79
N GLN A 57 -10.50 -2.68 -19.04
CA GLN A 57 -11.69 -2.49 -19.86
C GLN A 57 -12.91 -3.21 -19.25
N LYS A 58 -12.75 -4.46 -18.76
CA LYS A 58 -13.81 -5.19 -18.04
C LYS A 58 -14.31 -4.47 -16.80
N CYS A 59 -13.45 -3.66 -16.17
CA CYS A 59 -13.79 -2.82 -15.04
C CYS A 59 -14.33 -1.44 -15.45
N SER A 60 -14.51 -1.17 -16.74
CA SER A 60 -14.89 0.15 -17.27
C SER A 60 -13.99 1.27 -16.75
N GLY A 61 -12.69 0.98 -16.57
CA GLY A 61 -11.69 1.90 -16.01
C GLY A 61 -11.78 2.14 -14.50
N ASN A 62 -12.79 1.61 -13.83
CA ASN A 62 -13.03 1.84 -12.40
C ASN A 62 -12.51 0.67 -11.54
N LEU A 63 -11.21 0.66 -11.26
CA LEU A 63 -10.60 -0.36 -10.41
C LEU A 63 -11.02 -0.22 -8.93
N ILE A 64 -11.33 0.98 -8.48
CA ILE A 64 -11.75 1.24 -7.09
C ILE A 64 -13.01 0.45 -6.76
N GLU A 65 -13.95 0.35 -7.69
CA GLU A 65 -15.18 -0.43 -7.47
C GLU A 65 -14.89 -1.91 -7.23
N LYS A 66 -13.87 -2.47 -7.88
CA LYS A 66 -13.46 -3.86 -7.64
C LYS A 66 -12.88 -4.05 -6.23
N PHE A 67 -12.06 -3.12 -5.77
CA PHE A 67 -11.58 -3.13 -4.40
C PHE A 67 -12.73 -2.98 -3.40
N ARG A 68 -13.70 -2.11 -3.67
CA ARG A 68 -14.88 -1.92 -2.81
C ARG A 68 -15.70 -3.21 -2.68
N VAL A 69 -15.96 -3.90 -3.79
CA VAL A 69 -16.70 -5.18 -3.78
C VAL A 69 -15.96 -6.23 -2.93
N LEU A 70 -14.64 -6.36 -3.09
CA LEU A 70 -13.83 -7.31 -2.32
C LEU A 70 -13.78 -6.95 -0.83
N ASN A 71 -13.68 -5.68 -0.50
CA ASN A 71 -13.70 -5.20 0.88
C ASN A 71 -15.07 -5.46 1.54
N ASN A 72 -16.16 -5.13 0.85
CA ASN A 72 -17.52 -5.31 1.37
C ASN A 72 -17.90 -6.80 1.53
N SER A 73 -17.33 -7.68 0.73
CA SER A 73 -17.54 -9.14 0.85
C SER A 73 -16.69 -9.78 1.97
N GLY A 74 -15.84 -9.01 2.66
CA GLY A 74 -14.93 -9.52 3.70
C GLY A 74 -13.74 -10.33 3.17
N ASN A 75 -13.55 -10.40 1.85
CA ASN A 75 -12.43 -11.14 1.24
C ASN A 75 -11.14 -10.32 1.18
N LEU A 76 -11.22 -9.02 1.45
CA LEU A 76 -10.07 -8.12 1.40
C LEU A 76 -10.21 -7.05 2.48
N ASP A 77 -9.18 -6.89 3.29
CA ASP A 77 -9.05 -5.75 4.19
C ASP A 77 -8.12 -4.70 3.56
N ILE A 78 -8.61 -3.47 3.46
CA ILE A 78 -7.90 -2.36 2.80
C ILE A 78 -7.33 -1.43 3.87
N LEU A 79 -6.00 -1.44 4.00
CA LEU A 79 -5.26 -0.52 4.85
C LEU A 79 -5.10 0.82 4.15
N THR A 80 -5.17 1.89 4.93
CA THR A 80 -4.70 3.19 4.47
C THR A 80 -3.18 3.35 4.68
N CYS A 81 -2.66 4.52 4.35
CA CYS A 81 -1.29 4.96 4.63
C CYS A 81 -1.35 6.42 5.10
N ALA A 82 -0.26 7.01 5.56
CA ALA A 82 -0.21 8.46 5.78
C ALA A 82 -0.54 9.22 4.48
N ALA A 83 -1.25 10.35 4.58
CA ALA A 83 -1.89 11.03 3.45
C ALA A 83 -0.97 11.27 2.24
N THR A 84 0.25 11.74 2.48
CA THR A 84 1.28 11.99 1.47
C THR A 84 2.49 11.09 1.60
N HIS A 85 2.34 9.96 2.27
CA HIS A 85 3.44 9.04 2.61
C HIS A 85 4.55 9.71 3.42
N GLY A 86 4.23 10.74 4.21
CA GLY A 86 5.19 11.46 5.04
C GLY A 86 5.81 10.55 6.10
N TYR A 87 7.14 10.59 6.25
CA TYR A 87 7.87 9.77 7.22
C TYR A 87 7.57 10.24 8.64
N LEU A 88 6.65 9.55 9.32
CA LEU A 88 6.06 9.97 10.59
C LEU A 88 7.10 10.22 11.71
N PRO A 89 8.18 9.43 11.84
CA PRO A 89 9.19 9.70 12.87
C PRO A 89 9.90 11.05 12.74
N ILE A 90 10.09 11.58 11.53
CA ILE A 90 10.62 12.95 11.34
C ILE A 90 9.55 13.99 11.63
N LEU A 91 8.30 13.72 11.22
CA LEU A 91 7.19 14.65 11.43
C LEU A 91 6.75 14.78 12.88
N ARG A 92 7.22 13.91 13.79
CA ARG A 92 6.84 13.92 15.23
C ARG A 92 7.15 15.22 15.94
N GLU A 93 8.09 16.02 15.45
CA GLU A 93 8.42 17.34 15.99
C GLU A 93 7.20 18.28 15.97
N ASN A 94 6.23 18.01 15.07
CA ASN A 94 4.95 18.68 15.04
C ASN A 94 3.82 17.65 15.07
N PRO A 95 3.28 17.30 16.25
CA PRO A 95 2.23 16.29 16.41
C PRO A 95 0.96 16.56 15.59
N GLU A 96 0.60 17.82 15.37
CA GLU A 96 -0.55 18.19 14.55
C GLU A 96 -0.34 17.84 13.07
N THR A 97 0.89 17.88 12.59
CA THR A 97 1.24 17.41 11.24
C THR A 97 1.01 15.89 11.12
N VAL A 98 1.47 15.12 12.10
CA VAL A 98 1.24 13.65 12.13
C VAL A 98 -0.24 13.34 12.17
N LYS A 99 -0.99 14.01 13.04
CA LYS A 99 -2.45 13.88 13.15
C LYS A 99 -3.15 14.28 11.84
N GLY A 100 -2.69 15.32 11.17
CA GLY A 100 -3.16 15.74 9.85
C GLY A 100 -2.95 14.63 8.79
N GLN A 101 -1.76 14.03 8.75
CA GLN A 101 -1.44 12.91 7.85
C GLN A 101 -2.39 11.71 8.07
N ILE A 102 -2.62 11.33 9.32
CA ILE A 102 -3.47 10.18 9.68
C ILE A 102 -4.95 10.49 9.37
N ASN A 103 -5.47 11.61 9.86
CA ASN A 103 -6.88 11.95 9.72
C ASN A 103 -7.30 12.23 8.27
N THR A 104 -6.42 12.83 7.47
CA THR A 104 -6.67 13.03 6.04
C THR A 104 -6.73 11.70 5.30
N ALA A 105 -5.86 10.77 5.65
CA ALA A 105 -5.88 9.42 5.08
C ALA A 105 -7.16 8.67 5.43
N ILE A 106 -7.59 8.72 6.69
CA ILE A 106 -8.83 8.08 7.14
C ILE A 106 -10.05 8.66 6.41
N ARG A 107 -10.14 9.99 6.30
CA ARG A 107 -11.23 10.65 5.54
C ARG A 107 -11.21 10.29 4.07
N ASN A 108 -10.04 10.23 3.45
CA ASN A 108 -9.92 9.80 2.05
C ASN A 108 -10.45 8.37 1.85
N HIS A 109 -10.06 7.45 2.73
CA HIS A 109 -10.53 6.08 2.71
C HIS A 109 -12.07 5.99 2.91
N GLU A 110 -12.59 6.69 3.92
CA GLU A 110 -14.02 6.73 4.23
C GLU A 110 -14.84 7.29 3.05
N ASN A 111 -14.37 8.36 2.42
CA ASN A 111 -15.02 8.94 1.24
C ASN A 111 -15.07 7.98 0.04
N ILE A 112 -14.06 7.12 -0.11
CA ILE A 112 -13.97 6.19 -1.26
C ILE A 112 -14.69 4.88 -0.97
N PHE A 113 -14.54 4.31 0.22
CA PHE A 113 -15.06 2.97 0.54
C PHE A 113 -16.32 3.00 1.42
N GLY A 114 -16.71 4.15 1.97
CA GLY A 114 -17.88 4.28 2.86
C GLY A 114 -17.63 3.82 4.30
N THR A 115 -16.43 3.32 4.60
CA THR A 115 -16.02 2.81 5.92
C THR A 115 -14.66 3.35 6.32
N LYS A 116 -14.40 3.47 7.63
CA LYS A 116 -13.07 3.82 8.11
C LYS A 116 -12.12 2.64 8.02
N PRO A 117 -10.83 2.86 7.69
CA PRO A 117 -9.85 1.79 7.70
C PRO A 117 -9.58 1.35 9.14
N LEU A 118 -9.47 0.05 9.36
CA LEU A 118 -9.00 -0.49 10.64
C LEU A 118 -7.48 -0.57 10.72
N GLY A 119 -6.82 -0.68 9.58
CA GLY A 119 -5.37 -0.82 9.48
C GLY A 119 -4.69 0.33 8.75
N ILE A 120 -3.41 0.51 9.08
CA ILE A 120 -2.54 1.48 8.42
C ILE A 120 -1.19 0.82 8.07
N TRP A 121 -0.74 1.07 6.84
CA TRP A 121 0.66 0.88 6.48
C TRP A 121 1.43 2.14 6.90
N LEU A 122 2.27 2.03 7.92
CA LEU A 122 3.13 3.15 8.28
C LEU A 122 4.16 3.41 7.17
N PRO A 123 4.36 4.67 6.76
CA PRO A 123 5.41 5.01 5.79
C PRO A 123 6.76 4.43 6.21
N GLU A 124 7.39 3.68 5.29
CA GLU A 124 8.63 2.93 5.52
C GLU A 124 8.55 1.94 6.69
N CYS A 125 7.34 1.50 7.07
CA CYS A 125 7.07 0.65 8.23
C CYS A 125 7.67 1.21 9.55
N ALA A 126 7.83 2.53 9.63
CA ALA A 126 8.53 3.20 10.72
C ALA A 126 7.59 3.63 11.84
N TYR A 127 8.01 3.36 13.05
CA TYR A 127 7.29 3.67 14.29
C TYR A 127 8.14 4.58 15.20
N TYR A 128 7.48 5.35 16.04
CA TYR A 128 8.10 6.06 17.16
C TYR A 128 7.21 5.96 18.39
N GLU A 129 7.80 6.13 19.56
CA GLU A 129 7.11 5.99 20.85
C GLU A 129 5.89 6.92 20.96
N ASN A 130 4.76 6.38 21.45
CA ASN A 130 3.44 7.03 21.59
C ASN A 130 2.66 7.29 20.28
N LEU A 131 3.16 6.86 19.10
CA LEU A 131 2.37 6.91 17.88
C LEU A 131 1.09 6.04 17.99
N ASP A 132 1.16 4.93 18.73
CA ASP A 132 0.03 4.01 18.95
C ASP A 132 -1.17 4.70 19.62
N GLU A 133 -0.94 5.65 20.52
CA GLU A 133 -2.03 6.43 21.11
C GLU A 133 -2.77 7.27 20.07
N MET A 134 -2.04 7.92 19.19
CA MET A 134 -2.63 8.72 18.11
C MET A 134 -3.39 7.83 17.10
N LEU A 135 -2.83 6.68 16.75
CA LEU A 135 -3.47 5.69 15.87
C LEU A 135 -4.77 5.19 16.51
N PHE A 136 -4.72 4.76 17.78
CA PHE A 136 -5.89 4.28 18.51
C PHE A 136 -7.01 5.31 18.59
N ASN A 137 -6.67 6.55 18.95
CA ASN A 137 -7.62 7.66 19.05
C ASN A 137 -8.23 8.04 17.70
N SER A 138 -7.52 7.78 16.61
CA SER A 138 -8.01 7.98 15.23
C SER A 138 -8.85 6.81 14.70
N GLY A 139 -9.02 5.73 15.49
CA GLY A 139 -9.80 4.56 15.11
C GLY A 139 -8.99 3.44 14.45
N ILE A 140 -7.69 3.60 14.26
CA ILE A 140 -6.81 2.54 13.74
C ILE A 140 -6.59 1.47 14.82
N ARG A 141 -6.68 0.22 14.43
CA ARG A 141 -6.57 -0.95 15.33
C ARG A 141 -5.34 -1.80 15.07
N TYR A 142 -4.77 -1.70 13.87
CA TYR A 142 -3.52 -2.39 13.57
C TYR A 142 -2.64 -1.62 12.58
N ALA A 143 -1.33 -1.91 12.64
CA ALA A 143 -0.35 -1.33 11.75
C ALA A 143 0.73 -2.34 11.37
N ILE A 144 1.39 -2.08 10.23
CA ILE A 144 2.53 -2.88 9.78
C ILE A 144 3.82 -2.16 10.13
N LEU A 145 4.73 -2.88 10.80
CA LEU A 145 6.07 -2.42 11.16
C LEU A 145 7.14 -3.21 10.42
N ASP A 146 8.33 -2.64 10.34
CA ASP A 146 9.50 -3.43 9.97
C ASP A 146 9.82 -4.47 11.06
N GLY A 147 10.39 -5.62 10.65
CA GLY A 147 10.66 -6.73 11.55
C GLY A 147 11.55 -6.35 12.73
N HIS A 148 12.55 -5.47 12.53
CA HIS A 148 13.42 -5.04 13.62
C HIS A 148 12.68 -4.28 14.73
N GLY A 149 11.63 -3.53 14.39
CA GLY A 149 10.79 -2.84 15.37
C GLY A 149 10.05 -3.81 16.30
N ILE A 150 9.62 -4.96 15.77
CA ILE A 150 9.01 -6.03 16.56
C ILE A 150 10.07 -6.79 17.37
N LEU A 151 11.17 -7.21 16.74
CA LEU A 151 12.20 -8.05 17.38
C LEU A 151 12.91 -7.36 18.54
N ASN A 152 12.97 -6.02 18.54
CA ASN A 152 13.59 -5.22 19.61
C ASN A 152 12.57 -4.65 20.62
N ALA A 153 11.30 -5.06 20.55
CA ALA A 153 10.30 -4.64 21.53
C ALA A 153 10.61 -5.19 22.95
N THR A 154 10.15 -4.47 23.97
CA THR A 154 10.29 -4.87 25.38
C THR A 154 8.92 -5.06 26.01
N PRO A 155 8.59 -6.27 26.54
CA PRO A 155 9.40 -7.50 26.49
C PRO A 155 9.57 -8.05 25.09
N ARG A 156 10.64 -8.81 24.85
CA ARG A 156 10.90 -9.41 23.53
C ARG A 156 9.78 -10.38 23.14
N PRO A 157 9.17 -10.25 21.95
CA PRO A 157 8.09 -11.11 21.51
C PRO A 157 8.50 -12.57 21.40
N ARG A 158 7.70 -13.47 21.94
CA ARG A 158 7.97 -14.92 21.96
C ARG A 158 8.09 -15.52 20.56
N TYR A 159 7.28 -15.04 19.62
CA TYR A 159 7.19 -15.57 18.26
C TYR A 159 7.84 -14.67 17.21
N GLY A 160 8.66 -13.70 17.64
CA GLY A 160 9.31 -12.78 16.72
C GLY A 160 8.28 -12.03 15.85
N VAL A 161 8.47 -12.04 14.53
CA VAL A 161 7.57 -11.40 13.55
C VAL A 161 6.38 -12.27 13.16
N TYR A 162 6.33 -13.55 13.58
CA TYR A 162 5.32 -14.53 13.15
C TYR A 162 4.01 -14.47 13.95
N ALA A 163 3.92 -13.55 14.91
CA ALA A 163 2.67 -13.22 15.60
C ALA A 163 2.60 -11.72 15.86
N PRO A 164 1.40 -11.12 15.81
CA PRO A 164 1.25 -9.71 16.13
C PRO A 164 1.51 -9.46 17.62
N ILE A 165 1.99 -8.25 17.93
CA ILE A 165 2.08 -7.75 19.30
C ILE A 165 1.08 -6.62 19.50
N CYS A 166 0.53 -6.47 20.70
CA CYS A 166 -0.34 -5.35 21.02
C CYS A 166 0.41 -4.31 21.86
N SER A 167 0.24 -3.06 21.51
CA SER A 167 0.67 -1.96 22.39
C SER A 167 -0.24 -1.83 23.61
N LYS A 168 0.23 -1.08 24.62
CA LYS A 168 -0.58 -0.77 25.80
C LYS A 168 -1.88 -0.01 25.48
N LYS A 169 -1.92 0.69 24.37
CA LYS A 169 -3.08 1.45 23.89
C LYS A 169 -4.07 0.61 23.07
N GLY A 170 -3.75 -0.66 22.77
CA GLY A 170 -4.64 -1.59 22.07
C GLY A 170 -4.50 -1.59 20.54
N VAL A 171 -3.40 -1.09 20.00
CA VAL A 171 -3.06 -1.24 18.58
C VAL A 171 -2.24 -2.50 18.39
N ALA A 172 -2.66 -3.37 17.47
CA ALA A 172 -1.91 -4.56 17.08
C ALA A 172 -0.85 -4.20 16.02
N PHE A 173 0.36 -4.69 16.19
CA PHE A 173 1.46 -4.50 15.24
C PHE A 173 1.88 -5.83 14.63
N PHE A 174 1.93 -5.86 13.29
CA PHE A 174 2.42 -6.98 12.50
C PHE A 174 3.81 -6.64 11.97
N GLY A 175 4.78 -7.52 12.19
CA GLY A 175 6.13 -7.35 11.68
C GLY A 175 6.28 -7.85 10.25
N ARG A 176 6.99 -7.11 9.41
CA ARG A 176 7.44 -7.64 8.11
C ARG A 176 8.49 -8.73 8.35
N ASP A 177 8.31 -9.86 7.71
CA ASP A 177 9.32 -10.90 7.66
C ASP A 177 10.36 -10.56 6.60
N SER A 178 11.58 -10.27 7.03
CA SER A 178 12.68 -9.91 6.14
C SER A 178 13.12 -11.06 5.24
N GLU A 179 13.04 -12.31 5.73
CA GLU A 179 13.49 -13.50 4.98
C GLU A 179 12.62 -13.75 3.76
N SER A 180 11.30 -13.54 3.86
CA SER A 180 10.38 -13.67 2.74
C SER A 180 10.24 -12.40 1.89
N THR A 181 10.49 -11.22 2.47
CA THR A 181 10.29 -9.94 1.78
C THR A 181 11.49 -9.57 0.90
N LEU A 182 12.73 -9.72 1.40
CA LEU A 182 13.94 -9.34 0.67
C LEU A 182 14.09 -10.04 -0.69
N PRO A 183 13.86 -11.37 -0.82
CA PRO A 183 13.96 -12.04 -2.11
C PRO A 183 13.00 -11.53 -3.18
N VAL A 184 11.91 -10.88 -2.77
CA VAL A 184 10.91 -10.34 -3.70
C VAL A 184 11.14 -8.86 -3.99
N TRP A 185 11.65 -8.10 -3.02
CA TRP A 185 11.63 -6.64 -3.05
C TRP A 185 12.99 -5.98 -3.21
N SER A 186 14.07 -6.65 -2.83
CA SER A 186 15.41 -6.10 -2.95
C SER A 186 15.84 -5.99 -4.41
N ALA A 187 16.26 -4.82 -4.83
CA ALA A 187 16.84 -4.62 -6.17
C ALA A 187 18.20 -5.33 -6.34
N LYS A 188 18.87 -5.69 -5.23
CA LYS A 188 20.18 -6.34 -5.22
C LYS A 188 20.07 -7.85 -5.03
N ASP A 189 19.24 -8.30 -4.08
CA ASP A 189 19.16 -9.68 -3.63
C ASP A 189 17.80 -10.31 -3.96
N GLY A 190 16.90 -9.54 -4.58
CA GLY A 190 15.55 -9.96 -4.93
C GLY A 190 15.37 -10.27 -6.40
N PHE A 191 14.11 -10.41 -6.79
CA PHE A 191 13.71 -10.57 -8.18
C PHE A 191 13.74 -9.19 -8.88
N PRO A 192 14.52 -9.01 -9.97
CA PRO A 192 14.62 -7.76 -10.70
C PRO A 192 13.32 -7.37 -11.42
#